data_7a6afc6a66c49e6a575488ff5acb56ce
#
_entry.id   7a6afc6a66c49e6a575488ff5acb56ce
#
_cell.length_a   1.000
_cell.length_b   1.000
_cell.length_c   1.000
_cell.angle_alpha   90.00
_cell.angle_beta   90.00
_cell.angle_gamma   90.00
#
_symmetry.space_group_name_H-M   'P 1'
#
loop_
_entity.id
_entity.type
_entity.pdbx_description
1 polymer ?
#
loop_
_entity_poly.entity_id
_entity_poly.type
_entity_poly.pdbx_seq_one_letter_code
_entity_poly.pdbx_strand_id
1 'polypeptide(L)'
;ASESAAAVPLADPPAPFLKVRIAGRFDHAREGLLGLEVRGPVLGAHLVTPLLRDGAPPVLVNRGWVPLEGNRPVARPDGPVVVEGWVHPGDRPGTFSATDDAAARRFYTFDPPAIGRALGLPQVAPYGLVVLGPSGGLPDPARTLPRPTNNHLGYVITWYGLALALVGVLAAFAFRRGRPR
;
A
#
# COMPACT_ATOMS: atom_id res chain seq x y z
N ALA A 1 20.62 -2.65 9.59
CA ALA A 1 21.39 -2.62 8.35
C ALA A 1 20.64 -1.72 7.37
N SER A 2 21.22 -0.60 6.97
CA SER A 2 20.64 0.27 5.94
C SER A 2 20.94 -0.37 4.59
N GLU A 3 19.93 -0.93 3.97
CA GLU A 3 20.03 -1.46 2.62
C GLU A 3 20.27 -0.30 1.64
N SER A 4 21.36 -0.34 0.91
CA SER A 4 21.66 0.69 -0.10
C SER A 4 20.59 0.65 -1.20
N ALA A 5 20.13 1.84 -1.60
CA ALA A 5 19.19 1.95 -2.70
C ALA A 5 19.87 1.67 -4.04
N ALA A 6 19.31 0.79 -4.86
CA ALA A 6 19.77 0.57 -6.22
C ALA A 6 19.45 1.78 -7.10
N ALA A 7 20.40 2.16 -7.96
CA ALA A 7 20.18 3.21 -8.95
C ALA A 7 19.38 2.67 -10.16
N VAL A 8 18.60 3.55 -10.78
CA VAL A 8 17.87 3.23 -12.03
C VAL A 8 18.72 3.68 -13.23
N PRO A 9 18.68 2.98 -14.39
CA PRO A 9 17.61 2.11 -14.83
C PRO A 9 17.69 0.70 -14.24
N LEU A 10 16.57 0.27 -13.66
CA LEU A 10 16.39 -1.09 -13.19
C LEU A 10 16.03 -1.99 -14.37
N ALA A 11 16.42 -3.27 -14.30
CA ALA A 11 15.87 -4.28 -15.18
C ALA A 11 14.34 -4.23 -15.10
N ASP A 12 13.66 -4.34 -16.23
CA ASP A 12 12.22 -4.20 -16.32
C ASP A 12 11.54 -5.58 -16.23
N PRO A 13 10.61 -5.80 -15.29
CA PRO A 13 10.31 -5.01 -14.11
C PRO A 13 11.34 -5.23 -12.99
N PRO A 14 11.58 -4.25 -12.11
CA PRO A 14 12.47 -4.45 -10.97
C PRO A 14 11.86 -5.44 -9.97
N ALA A 15 12.71 -6.09 -9.20
CA ALA A 15 12.26 -7.03 -8.17
C ALA A 15 11.30 -6.33 -7.18
N PRO A 16 10.19 -6.97 -6.79
CA PRO A 16 9.29 -6.45 -5.78
C PRO A 16 10.02 -6.14 -4.48
N PHE A 17 9.62 -5.06 -3.81
CA PHE A 17 10.16 -4.60 -2.53
C PHE A 17 11.64 -4.21 -2.55
N LEU A 18 12.25 -4.11 -3.72
CA LEU A 18 13.60 -3.57 -3.86
C LEU A 18 13.58 -2.08 -3.49
N LYS A 19 14.54 -1.66 -2.68
CA LYS A 19 14.77 -0.24 -2.38
C LYS A 19 15.51 0.40 -3.54
N VAL A 20 14.94 1.47 -4.11
CA VAL A 20 15.45 2.11 -5.31
C VAL A 20 15.51 3.63 -5.15
N ARG A 21 16.31 4.25 -6.00
CA ARG A 21 16.40 5.71 -6.14
C ARG A 21 16.16 6.07 -7.59
N ILE A 22 15.12 6.87 -7.85
CA ILE A 22 14.70 7.25 -9.20
C ILE A 22 14.69 8.78 -9.32
N ALA A 23 15.30 9.29 -10.38
CA ALA A 23 15.22 10.69 -10.76
C ALA A 23 14.04 10.93 -11.71
N GLY A 24 13.43 12.10 -11.62
CA GLY A 24 12.32 12.49 -12.48
C GLY A 24 11.71 13.82 -12.05
N ARG A 25 10.55 14.13 -12.61
CA ARG A 25 9.73 15.31 -12.25
C ARG A 25 8.33 14.86 -11.92
N PHE A 26 7.77 15.33 -10.82
CA PHE A 26 6.37 15.05 -10.47
C PHE A 26 5.41 15.80 -11.40
N ASP A 27 4.36 15.10 -11.83
CA ASP A 27 3.22 15.69 -12.52
C ASP A 27 2.08 15.91 -11.51
N HIS A 28 2.13 17.07 -10.86
CA HIS A 28 1.14 17.45 -9.85
C HIS A 28 -0.26 17.69 -10.40
N ALA A 29 -0.40 17.92 -11.72
CA ALA A 29 -1.70 18.07 -12.36
C ALA A 29 -2.48 16.75 -12.43
N ARG A 30 -1.78 15.62 -12.35
CA ARG A 30 -2.35 14.26 -12.42
C ARG A 30 -2.20 13.48 -11.13
N GLU A 31 -2.35 14.15 -10.00
CA GLU A 31 -2.39 13.48 -8.68
C GLU A 31 -3.71 12.72 -8.49
N GLY A 32 -3.65 11.63 -7.72
CA GLY A 32 -4.80 10.86 -7.27
C GLY A 32 -4.65 10.43 -5.81
N LEU A 33 -5.73 9.95 -5.22
CA LEU A 33 -5.77 9.46 -3.85
C LEU A 33 -5.97 7.95 -3.84
N LEU A 34 -5.19 7.24 -3.06
CA LEU A 34 -5.21 5.79 -2.93
C LEU A 34 -5.61 5.35 -1.52
N GLY A 35 -6.59 4.46 -1.46
CA GLY A 35 -7.08 3.88 -0.22
C GLY A 35 -7.71 4.89 0.73
N LEU A 36 -8.01 4.41 1.92
CA LEU A 36 -8.45 5.23 3.05
C LEU A 36 -7.72 4.74 4.30
N GLU A 37 -7.16 5.66 5.06
CA GLU A 37 -6.44 5.35 6.31
C GLU A 37 -6.77 6.38 7.37
N VAL A 38 -7.22 5.89 8.53
CA VAL A 38 -7.50 6.75 9.70
C VAL A 38 -6.23 6.84 10.55
N ARG A 39 -5.76 8.05 10.80
CA ARG A 39 -4.64 8.33 11.72
C ARG A 39 -5.12 9.21 12.86
N GLY A 40 -5.24 8.62 14.05
CA GLY A 40 -5.91 9.27 15.18
C GLY A 40 -7.37 9.59 14.84
N PRO A 41 -7.84 10.84 14.97
CA PRO A 41 -9.20 11.24 14.61
C PRO A 41 -9.35 11.64 13.13
N VAL A 42 -8.29 11.58 12.32
CA VAL A 42 -8.27 12.16 10.97
C VAL A 42 -8.34 11.07 9.92
N LEU A 43 -9.34 11.16 9.05
CA LEU A 43 -9.43 10.33 7.85
C LEU A 43 -8.53 10.92 6.76
N GLY A 44 -7.74 10.07 6.13
CA GLY A 44 -6.85 10.42 5.04
C GLY A 44 -6.75 9.34 3.99
N ALA A 45 -5.92 9.61 3.00
CA ALA A 45 -5.57 8.69 1.92
C ALA A 45 -4.10 8.88 1.54
N HIS A 46 -3.58 7.98 0.72
CA HIS A 46 -2.23 8.12 0.19
C HIS A 46 -2.24 8.94 -1.11
N LEU A 47 -1.37 9.93 -1.19
CA LEU A 47 -1.22 10.75 -2.39
C LEU A 47 -0.37 10.00 -3.41
N VAL A 48 -0.94 9.72 -4.58
CA VAL A 48 -0.24 9.11 -5.71
C VAL A 48 0.00 10.18 -6.77
N THR A 49 1.27 10.35 -7.14
CA THR A 49 1.69 11.35 -8.14
C THR A 49 2.54 10.66 -9.21
N PRO A 50 2.27 10.85 -10.51
CA PRO A 50 3.15 10.36 -11.55
C PRO A 50 4.52 11.03 -11.49
N LEU A 51 5.58 10.24 -11.60
CA LEU A 51 6.95 10.72 -11.76
C LEU A 51 7.36 10.54 -13.22
N LEU A 52 7.44 11.64 -13.94
CA LEU A 52 7.89 11.68 -15.33
C LEU A 52 9.40 11.44 -15.37
N ARG A 53 9.85 10.56 -16.27
CA ARG A 53 11.24 10.17 -16.42
C ARG A 53 11.69 10.37 -17.86
N ASP A 54 12.93 10.76 -18.05
CA ASP A 54 13.51 10.89 -19.39
C ASP A 54 13.74 9.50 -20.01
N GLY A 55 13.23 9.30 -21.21
CA GLY A 55 13.42 8.07 -21.98
C GLY A 55 12.74 6.80 -21.42
N ALA A 56 11.86 6.93 -20.42
CA ALA A 56 11.16 5.78 -19.84
C ALA A 56 9.71 6.14 -19.45
N PRO A 57 8.81 5.15 -19.40
CA PRO A 57 7.44 5.39 -18.97
C PRO A 57 7.39 6.00 -17.56
N PRO A 58 6.43 6.91 -17.28
CA PRO A 58 6.20 7.44 -15.95
C PRO A 58 5.98 6.33 -14.92
N VAL A 59 6.44 6.55 -13.68
CA VAL A 59 6.18 5.66 -12.55
C VAL A 59 5.18 6.33 -11.61
N LEU A 60 4.17 5.59 -11.16
CA LEU A 60 3.26 6.07 -10.13
C LEU A 60 3.94 5.98 -8.76
N VAL A 61 4.00 7.10 -8.06
CA VAL A 61 4.67 7.22 -6.78
C VAL A 61 3.64 7.50 -5.68
N ASN A 62 3.49 6.57 -4.76
CA ASN A 62 2.81 6.80 -3.50
C ASN A 62 3.72 7.64 -2.61
N ARG A 63 3.42 8.92 -2.51
CA ARG A 63 4.23 9.89 -1.77
C ARG A 63 3.97 9.87 -0.26
N GLY A 64 2.90 9.21 0.16
CA GLY A 64 2.55 9.08 1.56
C GLY A 64 1.16 9.59 1.89
N TRP A 65 0.83 9.57 3.16
CA TRP A 65 -0.49 9.89 3.67
C TRP A 65 -0.77 11.41 3.68
N VAL A 66 -1.99 11.77 3.30
CA VAL A 66 -2.53 13.13 3.39
C VAL A 66 -3.92 13.10 4.01
N PRO A 67 -4.32 14.09 4.84
CA PRO A 67 -5.68 14.20 5.33
C PRO A 67 -6.63 14.56 4.18
N LEU A 68 -7.85 14.01 4.19
CA LEU A 68 -8.89 14.37 3.21
C LEU A 68 -9.53 15.71 3.52
N GLU A 69 -9.52 16.11 4.78
CA GLU A 69 -10.08 17.37 5.26
C GLU A 69 -9.00 18.22 5.92
N GLY A 70 -9.19 19.52 5.86
CA GLY A 70 -8.27 20.49 6.44
C GLY A 70 -7.40 21.20 5.41
N ASN A 71 -6.82 22.33 5.82
CA ASN A 71 -6.00 23.20 4.97
C ASN A 71 -4.51 23.09 5.28
N ARG A 72 -4.02 21.85 5.48
CA ARG A 72 -2.59 21.63 5.72
C ARG A 72 -1.83 21.65 4.39
N PRO A 73 -0.73 22.39 4.27
CA PRO A 73 0.02 22.46 3.03
C PRO A 73 0.63 21.10 2.68
N VAL A 74 0.38 20.65 1.48
CA VAL A 74 0.98 19.44 0.90
C VAL A 74 2.16 19.86 0.03
N ALA A 75 3.34 19.32 0.30
CA ALA A 75 4.54 19.65 -0.45
C ALA A 75 4.40 19.21 -1.92
N ARG A 76 4.63 20.13 -2.84
CA ARG A 76 4.66 19.88 -4.29
C ARG A 76 5.92 20.49 -4.88
N PRO A 77 7.08 19.77 -4.76
CA PRO A 77 8.34 20.27 -5.28
C PRO A 77 8.28 20.44 -6.81
N ASP A 78 8.69 21.60 -7.28
CA ASP A 78 8.82 21.89 -8.70
C ASP A 78 10.21 21.45 -9.20
N GLY A 79 10.28 21.06 -10.48
CA GLY A 79 11.55 20.68 -11.13
C GLY A 79 11.98 19.25 -10.89
N PRO A 80 13.26 18.94 -11.18
CA PRO A 80 13.82 17.61 -11.01
C PRO A 80 13.93 17.21 -9.54
N VAL A 81 13.53 15.98 -9.24
CA VAL A 81 13.61 15.37 -7.90
C VAL A 81 14.28 14.01 -7.98
N VAL A 82 14.86 13.57 -6.88
CA VAL A 82 15.31 12.18 -6.70
C VAL A 82 14.45 11.56 -5.61
N VAL A 83 13.70 10.55 -5.99
CA VAL A 83 12.78 9.82 -5.09
C VAL A 83 13.45 8.55 -4.61
N GLU A 84 13.53 8.36 -3.30
CA GLU A 84 13.95 7.11 -2.68
C GLU A 84 12.71 6.39 -2.12
N GLY A 85 12.57 5.12 -2.47
CA GLY A 85 11.43 4.33 -2.06
C GLY A 85 11.63 2.85 -2.36
N TRP A 86 10.61 2.06 -2.15
CA TRP A 86 10.60 0.66 -2.51
C TRP A 86 9.61 0.38 -3.65
N VAL A 87 9.96 -0.63 -4.45
CA VAL A 87 9.14 -1.06 -5.60
C VAL A 87 7.91 -1.81 -5.12
N HIS A 88 6.74 -1.28 -5.50
CA HIS A 88 5.45 -1.94 -5.32
C HIS A 88 5.03 -2.60 -6.64
N PRO A 89 4.87 -3.93 -6.68
CA PRO A 89 4.58 -4.65 -7.93
C PRO A 89 3.20 -4.35 -8.52
N GLY A 90 2.39 -3.57 -7.80
CA GLY A 90 0.98 -3.37 -8.09
C GLY A 90 0.11 -4.45 -7.46
N ASP A 91 -1.16 -4.11 -7.28
CA ASP A 91 -2.18 -5.02 -6.77
C ASP A 91 -3.16 -5.34 -7.89
N ARG A 92 -3.86 -6.46 -7.74
CA ARG A 92 -5.00 -6.81 -8.60
C ARG A 92 -6.29 -6.68 -7.78
N PRO A 93 -7.33 -6.05 -8.33
CA PRO A 93 -8.60 -5.98 -7.63
C PRO A 93 -9.13 -7.39 -7.36
N GLY A 94 -9.52 -7.65 -6.12
CA GLY A 94 -10.18 -8.88 -5.72
C GLY A 94 -11.71 -8.79 -5.85
N THR A 95 -12.40 -9.88 -5.62
CA THR A 95 -13.88 -9.99 -5.75
C THR A 95 -14.62 -8.99 -4.84
N PHE A 96 -14.02 -8.59 -3.72
CA PHE A 96 -14.60 -7.65 -2.75
C PHE A 96 -13.87 -6.32 -2.68
N SER A 97 -13.05 -6.00 -3.69
CA SER A 97 -12.38 -4.69 -3.73
C SER A 97 -13.42 -3.59 -3.94
N ALA A 98 -13.23 -2.47 -3.25
CA ALA A 98 -14.02 -1.28 -3.49
C ALA A 98 -13.79 -0.79 -4.93
N THR A 99 -14.83 -0.22 -5.52
CA THR A 99 -14.78 0.30 -6.89
C THR A 99 -14.06 1.64 -6.91
N ASP A 100 -13.09 1.78 -7.82
CA ASP A 100 -12.37 3.02 -8.04
C ASP A 100 -13.29 4.09 -8.66
N ASP A 101 -13.11 5.33 -8.23
CA ASP A 101 -13.75 6.51 -8.83
C ASP A 101 -12.72 7.29 -9.65
N ALA A 102 -12.67 6.97 -10.94
CA ALA A 102 -11.76 7.61 -11.87
C ALA A 102 -12.03 9.12 -12.04
N ALA A 103 -13.30 9.55 -11.96
CA ALA A 103 -13.68 10.96 -12.11
C ALA A 103 -13.21 11.79 -10.91
N ALA A 104 -13.33 11.26 -9.70
CA ALA A 104 -12.81 11.88 -8.49
C ALA A 104 -11.32 11.55 -8.24
N ARG A 105 -10.68 10.79 -9.11
CA ARG A 105 -9.29 10.29 -8.97
C ARG A 105 -9.05 9.60 -7.64
N ARG A 106 -10.02 8.79 -7.19
CA ARG A 106 -9.96 8.00 -5.97
C ARG A 106 -9.84 6.53 -6.32
N PHE A 107 -8.79 5.91 -5.83
CA PHE A 107 -8.43 4.52 -6.11
C PHE A 107 -8.37 3.74 -4.81
N TYR A 108 -8.78 2.48 -4.84
CA TYR A 108 -8.74 1.59 -3.68
C TYR A 108 -7.77 0.42 -3.89
N THR A 109 -7.41 0.17 -5.15
CA THR A 109 -6.41 -0.83 -5.51
C THR A 109 -5.24 -0.14 -6.19
N PHE A 110 -4.02 -0.44 -5.76
CA PHE A 110 -2.84 0.13 -6.41
C PHE A 110 -2.50 -0.69 -7.68
N ASP A 111 -3.26 -0.46 -8.73
CA ASP A 111 -3.03 -1.01 -10.08
C ASP A 111 -2.43 0.09 -10.96
N PRO A 112 -1.10 0.14 -11.15
CA PRO A 112 -0.46 1.22 -11.90
C PRO A 112 -1.01 1.41 -13.31
N PRO A 113 -1.22 0.37 -14.15
CA PRO A 113 -1.84 0.54 -15.46
C PRO A 113 -3.25 1.12 -15.42
N ALA A 114 -4.08 0.68 -14.48
CA ALA A 114 -5.45 1.18 -14.36
C ALA A 114 -5.49 2.64 -13.89
N ILE A 115 -4.71 2.95 -12.84
CA ILE A 115 -4.58 4.32 -12.32
C ILE A 115 -4.01 5.24 -13.41
N GLY A 116 -2.97 4.81 -14.13
CA GLY A 116 -2.37 5.60 -15.20
C GLY A 116 -3.38 5.99 -16.27
N ARG A 117 -4.20 5.04 -16.74
CA ARG A 117 -5.27 5.32 -17.70
C ARG A 117 -6.29 6.32 -17.16
N ALA A 118 -6.72 6.14 -15.91
CA ALA A 118 -7.67 7.06 -15.25
C ALA A 118 -7.11 8.47 -15.08
N LEU A 119 -5.80 8.61 -14.92
CA LEU A 119 -5.10 9.90 -14.84
C LEU A 119 -4.76 10.49 -16.23
N GLY A 120 -5.15 9.83 -17.33
CA GLY A 120 -4.91 10.30 -18.70
C GLY A 120 -3.46 10.14 -19.15
N LEU A 121 -2.74 9.16 -18.60
CA LEU A 121 -1.39 8.78 -19.05
C LEU A 121 -1.49 7.66 -20.09
N PRO A 122 -0.87 7.81 -21.26
CA PRO A 122 -0.95 6.81 -22.33
C PRO A 122 -0.26 5.50 -21.94
N GLN A 123 0.78 5.59 -21.12
CA GLN A 123 1.56 4.46 -20.65
C GLN A 123 2.18 4.82 -19.28
N VAL A 124 2.27 3.85 -18.40
CA VAL A 124 3.01 3.93 -17.13
C VAL A 124 3.79 2.64 -16.92
N ALA A 125 4.79 2.68 -16.07
CA ALA A 125 5.52 1.48 -15.64
C ALA A 125 4.55 0.49 -14.98
N PRO A 126 4.72 -0.82 -15.15
CA PRO A 126 3.82 -1.84 -14.57
C PRO A 126 4.01 -2.01 -13.06
N TYR A 127 4.79 -1.18 -12.45
CA TYR A 127 5.05 -1.10 -11.02
C TYR A 127 4.95 0.35 -10.54
N GLY A 128 4.82 0.52 -9.23
CA GLY A 128 4.90 1.82 -8.60
C GLY A 128 6.01 1.91 -7.57
N LEU A 129 6.12 3.05 -6.95
CA LEU A 129 7.02 3.29 -5.83
C LEU A 129 6.24 3.74 -4.60
N VAL A 130 6.70 3.33 -3.44
CA VAL A 130 6.28 3.92 -2.17
C VAL A 130 7.47 4.64 -1.56
N VAL A 131 7.30 5.94 -1.35
CA VAL A 131 8.36 6.79 -0.81
C VAL A 131 8.68 6.38 0.61
N LEU A 132 9.97 6.27 0.90
CA LEU A 132 10.51 6.08 2.24
C LEU A 132 11.15 7.37 2.73
N GLY A 133 10.84 7.78 3.94
CA GLY A 133 11.44 8.97 4.51
C GLY A 133 11.01 9.26 5.93
N PRO A 134 11.65 10.25 6.57
CA PRO A 134 11.24 10.72 7.87
C PRO A 134 9.91 11.47 7.78
N SER A 135 9.10 11.37 8.83
CA SER A 135 7.95 12.25 8.99
C SER A 135 8.40 13.68 9.24
N GLY A 136 7.73 14.63 8.65
CA GLY A 136 8.08 16.05 8.84
C GLY A 136 7.18 17.01 8.07
N GLY A 137 6.21 16.47 7.33
CA GLY A 137 5.29 17.26 6.53
C GLY A 137 4.25 16.39 5.84
N LEU A 138 3.52 16.99 4.90
CA LEU A 138 2.60 16.25 4.03
C LEU A 138 3.09 16.29 2.59
N PRO A 139 3.01 15.19 1.87
CA PRO A 139 2.55 13.85 2.30
C PRO A 139 3.48 13.23 3.35
N ASP A 140 2.93 12.46 4.31
CA ASP A 140 3.71 11.73 5.31
C ASP A 140 4.14 10.38 4.75
N PRO A 141 5.43 10.17 4.41
CA PRO A 141 5.90 8.98 3.71
C PRO A 141 5.88 7.74 4.61
N ALA A 142 6.00 6.56 3.99
CA ALA A 142 6.21 5.33 4.72
C ALA A 142 7.58 5.35 5.44
N ARG A 143 7.63 4.82 6.66
CA ARG A 143 8.87 4.78 7.46
C ARG A 143 9.64 3.49 7.28
N THR A 144 8.93 2.44 6.97
CA THR A 144 9.47 1.08 6.84
C THR A 144 8.82 0.37 5.66
N LEU A 145 9.49 -0.65 5.17
CA LEU A 145 8.88 -1.63 4.28
C LEU A 145 7.67 -2.28 4.96
N PRO A 146 6.59 -2.54 4.23
CA PRO A 146 5.45 -3.26 4.76
C PRO A 146 5.93 -4.65 5.19
N ARG A 147 5.79 -4.93 6.49
CA ARG A 147 6.01 -6.27 7.01
C ARG A 147 4.65 -6.96 7.07
N PRO A 148 4.43 -8.04 6.32
CA PRO A 148 3.20 -8.83 6.48
C PRO A 148 3.08 -9.26 7.94
N THR A 149 1.98 -8.89 8.58
CA THR A 149 1.70 -9.33 9.95
C THR A 149 1.38 -10.81 9.90
N ASN A 150 2.33 -11.64 10.33
CA ASN A 150 2.12 -13.09 10.38
C ASN A 150 1.34 -13.47 11.64
N ASN A 151 0.02 -13.41 11.56
CA ASN A 151 -0.88 -13.79 12.66
C ASN A 151 -1.25 -15.30 12.64
N HIS A 152 -0.59 -16.11 11.81
CA HIS A 152 -0.93 -17.52 11.67
C HIS A 152 -0.87 -18.28 13.00
N LEU A 153 0.10 -17.98 13.86
CA LEU A 153 0.20 -18.60 15.19
C LEU A 153 -1.02 -18.28 16.06
N GLY A 154 -1.48 -17.04 16.05
CA GLY A 154 -2.70 -16.63 16.78
C GLY A 154 -3.94 -17.39 16.30
N TYR A 155 -4.11 -17.52 14.99
CA TYR A 155 -5.20 -18.30 14.40
C TYR A 155 -5.10 -19.79 14.78
N VAL A 156 -3.92 -20.38 14.69
CA VAL A 156 -3.68 -21.77 15.10
C VAL A 156 -4.10 -22.00 16.55
N ILE A 157 -3.62 -21.17 17.49
CA ILE A 157 -3.96 -21.28 18.91
C ILE A 157 -5.47 -21.16 19.13
N THR A 158 -6.12 -20.19 18.47
CA THR A 158 -7.56 -19.96 18.61
C THR A 158 -8.36 -21.16 18.10
N TRP A 159 -8.08 -21.63 16.89
CA TRP A 159 -8.84 -22.74 16.30
C TRP A 159 -8.64 -24.08 17.02
N TYR A 160 -7.41 -24.41 17.37
CA TYR A 160 -7.14 -25.62 18.15
C TYR A 160 -7.68 -25.53 19.57
N GLY A 161 -7.64 -24.35 20.20
CA GLY A 161 -8.24 -24.11 21.51
C GLY A 161 -9.76 -24.33 21.50
N LEU A 162 -10.46 -23.81 20.48
CA LEU A 162 -11.89 -24.03 20.28
C LEU A 162 -12.22 -25.50 20.03
N ALA A 163 -11.42 -26.18 19.20
CA ALA A 163 -11.60 -27.60 18.93
C ALA A 163 -11.45 -28.45 20.20
N LEU A 164 -10.43 -28.20 21.00
CA LEU A 164 -10.21 -28.89 22.28
C LEU A 164 -11.34 -28.60 23.28
N ALA A 165 -11.82 -27.36 23.36
CA ALA A 165 -12.94 -27.00 24.22
C ALA A 165 -14.21 -27.76 23.80
N LEU A 166 -14.48 -27.87 22.50
CA LEU A 166 -15.63 -28.62 21.98
C LEU A 166 -15.54 -30.12 22.32
N VAL A 167 -14.36 -30.72 22.11
CA VAL A 167 -14.12 -32.12 22.48
C VAL A 167 -14.33 -32.34 23.99
N GLY A 168 -13.84 -31.42 24.83
CA GLY A 168 -14.03 -31.46 26.28
C GLY A 168 -15.50 -31.40 26.69
N VAL A 169 -16.28 -30.51 26.07
CA VAL A 169 -17.72 -30.41 26.32
C VAL A 169 -18.45 -31.68 25.87
N LEU A 170 -18.15 -32.23 24.70
CA LEU A 170 -18.75 -33.46 24.20
C LEU A 170 -18.41 -34.67 25.10
N ALA A 171 -17.16 -34.77 25.53
CA ALA A 171 -16.74 -35.82 26.46
C ALA A 171 -17.47 -35.73 27.81
N ALA A 172 -17.51 -34.53 28.41
CA ALA A 172 -18.25 -34.29 29.66
C ALA A 172 -19.74 -34.63 29.53
N PHE A 173 -20.34 -34.30 28.40
CA PHE A 173 -21.77 -34.62 28.11
C PHE A 173 -21.97 -36.15 27.95
N ALA A 174 -21.10 -36.85 27.25
CA ALA A 174 -21.13 -38.29 27.09
C ALA A 174 -20.99 -39.05 28.43
N PHE A 175 -20.04 -38.62 29.28
CA PHE A 175 -19.82 -39.20 30.62
C PHE A 175 -21.04 -38.96 31.55
N ARG A 176 -21.71 -37.82 31.44
CA ARG A 176 -22.93 -37.57 32.22
C ARG A 176 -24.11 -38.46 31.81
N ARG A 177 -24.22 -38.75 30.51
CA ARG A 177 -25.30 -39.66 29.99
C ARG A 177 -25.03 -41.12 30.26
N GLY A 178 -23.78 -41.56 30.41
CA GLY A 178 -23.38 -42.95 30.65
C GLY A 178 -23.43 -43.41 32.12
N ARG A 179 -23.83 -42.54 33.08
CA ARG A 179 -24.03 -42.98 34.48
C ARG A 179 -25.46 -43.50 34.66
N PRO A 180 -25.67 -44.83 34.78
CA PRO A 180 -26.96 -45.37 35.15
C PRO A 180 -27.34 -44.87 36.54
N ARG A 181 -28.61 -44.54 36.75
CA ARG A 181 -29.19 -44.25 38.06
C ARG A 181 -29.33 -45.52 38.90
#